data_ffae39c0944969b3148d36bd9f589610
#
_entry.id   ffae39c0944969b3148d36bd9f589610
#
_cell.length_a   1.000
_cell.length_b   1.000
_cell.length_c   1.000
_cell.angle_alpha   90.00
_cell.angle_beta   90.00
_cell.angle_gamma   90.00
#
_symmetry.space_group_name_H-M   'P 1'
#
loop_
_entity.id
_entity.type
_entity.pdbx_description
1 polymer ?
#
loop_
_entity_poly.entity_id
_entity_poly.type
_entity_poly.pdbx_seq_one_letter_code
_entity_poly.pdbx_strand_id
1 'polypeptide(L)'
;VGLHNQERYSGFEGVLRLPTYWKHEKAAHERAMELLSIFDMEHLANEQAGSLPYGAQRRLEIVRALATNPKLLLLDEPAAGMNPSETAELMENIVKIRDTFGIAIMLIEHDMSLVMNICEGICVLNFGKVIAKGTAEEIQNNDAVIEAYLGKQDKGEN
;
A
#
# COMPACT_ATOMS: atom_id res chain seq x y z
N VAL A 1 5.06 -16.46 2.19
CA VAL A 1 3.93 -16.73 1.28
C VAL A 1 4.11 -15.96 -0.04
N GLY A 2 4.31 -14.61 -0.04
CA GLY A 2 4.44 -13.82 -1.28
C GLY A 2 5.63 -14.22 -2.17
N LEU A 3 6.75 -14.61 -1.58
CA LEU A 3 7.96 -15.04 -2.29
C LEU A 3 7.84 -16.43 -2.92
N HIS A 4 6.90 -17.26 -2.48
CA HIS A 4 6.81 -18.66 -2.90
C HIS A 4 6.59 -18.86 -4.41
N ASN A 5 5.92 -17.92 -5.07
CA ASN A 5 5.72 -17.97 -6.53
C ASN A 5 6.97 -17.59 -7.36
N GLN A 6 8.00 -17.04 -6.73
CA GLN A 6 9.25 -16.63 -7.39
C GLN A 6 10.35 -17.69 -7.22
N GLU A 7 10.20 -18.56 -6.25
CA GLU A 7 11.12 -19.64 -5.93
C GLU A 7 10.90 -20.83 -6.89
N ARG A 8 11.83 -21.04 -7.81
CA ARG A 8 11.83 -22.18 -8.75
C ARG A 8 12.80 -23.25 -8.26
N TYR A 9 12.40 -24.06 -7.29
CA TYR A 9 13.08 -25.31 -7.00
C TYR A 9 12.16 -26.51 -7.29
N SER A 10 12.76 -27.62 -7.73
CA SER A 10 12.04 -28.86 -7.95
C SER A 10 11.51 -29.40 -6.62
N GLY A 11 10.29 -29.96 -6.60
CA GLY A 11 9.74 -30.61 -5.42
C GLY A 11 10.68 -31.70 -4.85
N PHE A 12 11.52 -32.29 -5.71
CA PHE A 12 12.52 -33.27 -5.30
C PHE A 12 13.68 -32.64 -4.51
N GLU A 13 14.13 -31.43 -4.89
CA GLU A 13 15.16 -30.68 -4.16
C GLU A 13 14.67 -30.23 -2.77
N GLY A 14 13.38 -29.87 -2.66
CA GLY A 14 12.76 -29.53 -1.38
C GLY A 14 12.65 -30.72 -0.43
N VAL A 15 12.30 -31.92 -0.93
CA VAL A 15 12.19 -33.13 -0.12
C VAL A 15 13.56 -33.61 0.38
N LEU A 16 14.60 -33.55 -0.45
CA LEU A 16 15.96 -33.99 -0.10
C LEU A 16 16.78 -32.91 0.62
N ARG A 17 16.25 -31.69 0.80
CA ARG A 17 16.92 -30.54 1.45
C ARG A 17 18.36 -30.35 0.95
N LEU A 18 18.54 -30.37 -0.37
CA LEU A 18 19.85 -30.19 -1.01
C LEU A 18 20.45 -28.80 -0.65
N PRO A 19 21.77 -28.60 -0.80
CA PRO A 19 22.41 -27.30 -0.51
C PRO A 19 21.79 -26.12 -1.27
N THR A 20 21.26 -26.34 -2.48
CA THR A 20 20.51 -25.36 -3.27
C THR A 20 19.24 -24.90 -2.57
N TYR A 21 18.49 -25.80 -1.90
CA TYR A 21 17.32 -25.49 -1.11
C TYR A 21 17.65 -24.49 0.00
N TRP A 22 18.69 -24.74 0.78
CA TRP A 22 19.11 -23.87 1.88
C TRP A 22 19.57 -22.50 1.41
N LYS A 23 20.18 -22.42 0.22
CA LYS A 23 20.57 -21.14 -0.39
C LYS A 23 19.35 -20.32 -0.77
N HIS A 24 18.33 -20.94 -1.35
CA HIS A 24 17.06 -20.26 -1.67
C HIS A 24 16.29 -19.80 -0.43
N GLU A 25 16.20 -20.67 0.59
CA GLU A 25 15.57 -20.34 1.87
C GLU A 25 16.25 -19.13 2.54
N LYS A 26 17.58 -19.10 2.53
CA LYS A 26 18.33 -17.98 3.09
C LYS A 26 18.07 -16.68 2.32
N ALA A 27 18.10 -16.72 1.00
CA ALA A 27 17.81 -15.57 0.15
C ALA A 27 16.37 -15.07 0.34
N ALA A 28 15.40 -15.98 0.44
CA ALA A 28 14.00 -15.65 0.71
C ALA A 28 13.83 -14.99 2.10
N HIS A 29 14.54 -15.52 3.11
CA HIS A 29 14.53 -14.93 4.45
C HIS A 29 15.15 -13.53 4.46
N GLU A 30 16.33 -13.35 3.85
CA GLU A 30 16.98 -12.04 3.73
C GLU A 30 16.08 -11.03 3.02
N ARG A 31 15.43 -11.43 1.93
CA ARG A 31 14.48 -10.59 1.21
C ARG A 31 13.25 -10.26 2.05
N ALA A 32 12.72 -11.21 2.82
CA ALA A 32 11.59 -10.96 3.72
C ALA A 32 11.96 -9.94 4.81
N MET A 33 13.15 -10.06 5.40
CA MET A 33 13.63 -9.11 6.41
C MET A 33 13.85 -7.71 5.80
N GLU A 34 14.41 -7.59 4.60
CA GLU A 34 14.53 -6.33 3.87
C GLU A 34 13.18 -5.67 3.63
N LEU A 35 12.15 -6.44 3.24
CA LEU A 35 10.81 -5.90 3.04
C LEU A 35 10.14 -5.49 4.35
N LEU A 36 10.35 -6.22 5.44
CA LEU A 36 9.84 -5.85 6.77
C LEU A 36 10.49 -4.57 7.29
N SER A 37 11.76 -4.32 6.95
CA SER A 37 12.49 -3.12 7.39
C SER A 37 11.94 -1.81 6.81
N ILE A 38 11.15 -1.87 5.72
CA ILE A 38 10.50 -0.69 5.15
C ILE A 38 9.52 -0.05 6.15
N PHE A 39 8.92 -0.90 6.98
CA PHE A 39 7.93 -0.54 7.98
C PHE A 39 8.44 -0.72 9.43
N ASP A 40 9.75 -0.86 9.62
CA ASP A 40 10.39 -1.10 10.93
C ASP A 40 9.80 -2.33 11.68
N MET A 41 9.40 -3.38 10.91
CA MET A 41 8.70 -4.57 11.41
C MET A 41 9.59 -5.80 11.57
N GLU A 42 10.91 -5.71 11.46
CA GLU A 42 11.83 -6.85 11.56
C GLU A 42 11.73 -7.55 12.93
N HIS A 43 11.48 -6.77 13.98
CA HIS A 43 11.31 -7.28 15.35
C HIS A 43 10.07 -8.16 15.50
N LEU A 44 9.10 -8.08 14.58
CA LEU A 44 7.87 -8.87 14.54
C LEU A 44 7.98 -10.12 13.66
N ALA A 45 9.14 -10.38 13.05
CA ALA A 45 9.31 -11.46 12.05
C ALA A 45 8.92 -12.86 12.56
N ASN A 46 9.02 -13.10 13.87
CA ASN A 46 8.69 -14.38 14.51
C ASN A 46 7.31 -14.40 15.18
N GLU A 47 6.57 -13.27 15.13
CA GLU A 47 5.25 -13.19 15.73
C GLU A 47 4.18 -13.78 14.78
N GLN A 48 3.08 -14.24 15.38
CA GLN A 48 1.93 -14.69 14.58
C GLN A 48 1.23 -13.47 13.98
N ALA A 49 1.02 -13.46 12.66
CA ALA A 49 0.38 -12.35 11.95
C ALA A 49 -0.98 -11.94 12.54
N GLY A 50 -1.77 -12.92 13.02
CA GLY A 50 -3.08 -12.67 13.65
C GLY A 50 -3.02 -12.07 15.05
N SER A 51 -1.86 -12.09 15.73
CA SER A 51 -1.67 -11.47 17.05
C SER A 51 -1.18 -10.02 16.97
N LEU A 52 -0.81 -9.55 15.79
CA LEU A 52 -0.33 -8.20 15.59
C LEU A 52 -1.44 -7.15 15.78
N PRO A 53 -1.13 -5.94 16.24
CA PRO A 53 -2.04 -4.80 16.19
C PRO A 53 -2.55 -4.57 14.76
N TYR A 54 -3.76 -4.02 14.61
CA TYR A 54 -4.41 -3.87 13.32
C TYR A 54 -3.54 -3.10 12.29
N GLY A 55 -2.95 -1.97 12.67
CA GLY A 55 -2.06 -1.20 11.79
C GLY A 55 -0.84 -1.99 11.33
N ALA A 56 -0.26 -2.85 12.18
CA ALA A 56 0.84 -3.74 11.80
C ALA A 56 0.37 -4.85 10.85
N GLN A 57 -0.84 -5.38 11.01
CA GLN A 57 -1.42 -6.33 10.06
C GLN A 57 -1.58 -5.72 8.67
N ARG A 58 -2.08 -4.47 8.57
CA ARG A 58 -2.21 -3.75 7.30
C ARG A 58 -0.86 -3.51 6.62
N ARG A 59 0.15 -3.08 7.39
CA ARG A 59 1.51 -2.94 6.85
C ARG A 59 2.07 -4.27 6.36
N LEU A 60 1.84 -5.36 7.08
CA LEU A 60 2.25 -6.70 6.67
C LEU A 60 1.56 -7.17 5.37
N GLU A 61 0.31 -6.80 5.14
CA GLU A 61 -0.38 -7.07 3.87
C GLU A 61 0.33 -6.40 2.69
N ILE A 62 0.75 -5.14 2.85
CA ILE A 62 1.52 -4.42 1.82
C ILE A 62 2.89 -5.08 1.60
N VAL A 63 3.62 -5.40 2.67
CA VAL A 63 4.90 -6.15 2.61
C VAL A 63 4.73 -7.45 1.83
N ARG A 64 3.67 -8.19 2.11
CA ARG A 64 3.37 -9.44 1.41
C ARG A 64 3.09 -9.24 -0.08
N ALA A 65 2.40 -8.15 -0.46
CA ALA A 65 2.18 -7.81 -1.85
C ALA A 65 3.50 -7.42 -2.55
N LEU A 66 4.35 -6.62 -1.90
CA LEU A 66 5.68 -6.25 -2.41
C LEU A 66 6.59 -7.45 -2.64
N ALA A 67 6.45 -8.51 -1.82
CA ALA A 67 7.21 -9.75 -1.98
C ALA A 67 6.96 -10.45 -3.33
N THR A 68 5.87 -10.14 -4.02
CA THR A 68 5.59 -10.64 -5.38
C THR A 68 6.34 -9.90 -6.48
N ASN A 69 7.11 -8.87 -6.12
CA ASN A 69 7.84 -7.99 -7.04
C ASN A 69 6.93 -7.37 -8.12
N PRO A 70 5.84 -6.68 -7.72
CA PRO A 70 4.85 -6.15 -8.64
C PRO A 70 5.39 -4.95 -9.42
N LYS A 71 4.85 -4.70 -10.62
CA LYS A 71 5.03 -3.44 -11.35
C LYS A 71 3.96 -2.40 -10.98
N LEU A 72 2.83 -2.86 -10.51
CA LEU A 72 1.69 -2.06 -10.05
C LEU A 72 1.18 -2.65 -8.73
N LEU A 73 1.13 -1.82 -7.70
CA LEU A 73 0.53 -2.14 -6.40
C LEU A 73 -0.85 -1.48 -6.31
N LEU A 74 -1.88 -2.28 -6.02
CA LEU A 74 -3.24 -1.81 -5.82
C LEU A 74 -3.54 -1.81 -4.32
N LEU A 75 -3.94 -0.66 -3.79
CA LEU A 75 -4.28 -0.46 -2.39
C LEU A 75 -5.73 0.04 -2.29
N ASP A 76 -6.56 -0.72 -1.62
CA ASP A 76 -7.97 -0.41 -1.40
C ASP A 76 -8.18 -0.05 0.08
N GLU A 77 -8.46 1.24 0.34
CA GLU A 77 -8.61 1.83 1.67
C GLU A 77 -7.53 1.37 2.68
N PRO A 78 -6.24 1.53 2.36
CA PRO A 78 -5.17 0.98 3.22
C PRO A 78 -5.10 1.62 4.60
N ALA A 79 -5.61 2.85 4.75
CA ALA A 79 -5.65 3.59 6.03
C ALA A 79 -6.92 3.33 6.84
N ALA A 80 -7.87 2.51 6.35
CA ALA A 80 -9.13 2.26 7.06
C ALA A 80 -8.89 1.73 8.47
N GLY A 81 -9.50 2.38 9.48
CA GLY A 81 -9.38 1.98 10.89
C GLY A 81 -8.07 2.34 11.58
N MET A 82 -7.19 3.08 10.92
CA MET A 82 -5.98 3.63 11.53
C MET A 82 -6.25 4.98 12.21
N ASN A 83 -5.46 5.30 13.23
CA ASN A 83 -5.47 6.64 13.81
C ASN A 83 -4.66 7.61 12.90
N PRO A 84 -4.80 8.95 13.10
CA PRO A 84 -4.12 9.93 12.24
C PRO A 84 -2.60 9.80 12.17
N SER A 85 -1.94 9.39 13.25
CA SER A 85 -0.49 9.17 13.27
C SER A 85 -0.08 7.95 12.45
N GLU A 86 -0.82 6.85 12.59
CA GLU A 86 -0.60 5.62 11.80
C GLU A 86 -0.87 5.87 10.31
N THR A 87 -1.89 6.66 9.99
CA THR A 87 -2.21 7.06 8.62
C THR A 87 -1.07 7.86 8.00
N ALA A 88 -0.54 8.87 8.72
CA ALA A 88 0.58 9.68 8.24
C ALA A 88 1.82 8.81 7.97
N GLU A 89 2.19 7.94 8.90
CA GLU A 89 3.30 7.00 8.75
C GLU A 89 3.10 6.05 7.54
N LEU A 90 1.88 5.53 7.36
CA LEU A 90 1.56 4.69 6.21
C LEU A 90 1.75 5.43 4.89
N MET A 91 1.33 6.71 4.83
CA MET A 91 1.49 7.53 3.62
C MET A 91 2.95 7.76 3.27
N GLU A 92 3.78 8.10 4.24
CA GLU A 92 5.23 8.24 4.04
C GLU A 92 5.84 6.94 3.51
N ASN A 93 5.43 5.80 4.07
CA ASN A 93 5.89 4.50 3.63
C ASN A 93 5.41 4.15 2.21
N ILE A 94 4.19 4.52 1.80
CA ILE A 94 3.68 4.32 0.44
C ILE A 94 4.53 5.11 -0.57
N VAL A 95 4.86 6.36 -0.28
CA VAL A 95 5.73 7.18 -1.12
C VAL A 95 7.13 6.58 -1.19
N LYS A 96 7.71 6.19 -0.05
CA LYS A 96 9.02 5.52 0.02
C LYS A 96 9.07 4.23 -0.81
N ILE A 97 8.01 3.42 -0.75
CA ILE A 97 7.87 2.20 -1.56
C ILE A 97 7.87 2.52 -3.04
N ARG A 98 7.04 3.47 -3.48
CA ARG A 98 6.96 3.90 -4.87
C ARG A 98 8.35 4.27 -5.39
N ASP A 99 9.06 5.12 -4.66
CA ASP A 99 10.34 5.68 -5.08
C ASP A 99 11.48 4.64 -5.01
N THR A 100 11.49 3.79 -3.96
CA THR A 100 12.53 2.77 -3.77
C THR A 100 12.44 1.65 -4.80
N PHE A 101 11.22 1.18 -5.10
CA PHE A 101 11.00 0.06 -6.02
C PHE A 101 10.70 0.49 -7.46
N GLY A 102 10.50 1.78 -7.71
CA GLY A 102 10.15 2.30 -9.05
C GLY A 102 8.86 1.69 -9.59
N ILE A 103 7.88 1.41 -8.73
CA ILE A 103 6.60 0.81 -9.08
C ILE A 103 5.49 1.84 -9.17
N ALA A 104 4.48 1.58 -9.99
CA ALA A 104 3.24 2.35 -9.95
C ALA A 104 2.38 1.90 -8.75
N ILE A 105 1.72 2.87 -8.10
CA ILE A 105 0.76 2.59 -7.04
C ILE A 105 -0.58 3.19 -7.42
N MET A 106 -1.64 2.39 -7.37
CA MET A 106 -3.02 2.84 -7.49
C MET A 106 -3.70 2.70 -6.15
N LEU A 107 -4.21 3.82 -5.65
CA LEU A 107 -4.84 3.96 -4.35
C LEU A 107 -6.33 4.23 -4.52
N ILE A 108 -7.18 3.52 -3.80
CA ILE A 108 -8.59 3.84 -3.63
C ILE A 108 -8.75 4.35 -2.21
N GLU A 109 -9.23 5.58 -2.07
CA GLU A 109 -9.43 6.23 -0.78
C GLU A 109 -10.56 7.25 -0.85
N HIS A 110 -11.18 7.49 0.28
CA HIS A 110 -12.21 8.50 0.46
C HIS A 110 -11.73 9.68 1.32
N ASP A 111 -10.57 9.59 1.96
CA ASP A 111 -9.93 10.69 2.66
C ASP A 111 -9.22 11.61 1.65
N MET A 112 -9.89 12.73 1.35
CA MET A 112 -9.38 13.71 0.39
C MET A 112 -8.04 14.31 0.82
N SER A 113 -7.83 14.52 2.13
CA SER A 113 -6.56 15.06 2.65
C SER A 113 -5.39 14.13 2.33
N LEU A 114 -5.60 12.84 2.53
CA LEU A 114 -4.62 11.81 2.21
C LEU A 114 -4.32 11.77 0.71
N VAL A 115 -5.35 11.69 -0.13
CA VAL A 115 -5.22 11.59 -1.60
C VAL A 115 -4.49 12.80 -2.17
N MET A 116 -4.85 14.02 -1.72
CA MET A 116 -4.24 15.27 -2.21
C MET A 116 -2.75 15.38 -1.88
N ASN A 117 -2.30 14.75 -0.79
CA ASN A 117 -0.91 14.86 -0.34
C ASN A 117 0.05 13.90 -1.06
N ILE A 118 -0.44 12.75 -1.55
CA ILE A 118 0.46 11.69 -2.07
C ILE A 118 0.24 11.32 -3.54
N CYS A 119 -0.94 11.63 -4.11
CA CYS A 119 -1.27 11.23 -5.46
C CYS A 119 -0.82 12.28 -6.49
N GLU A 120 -0.10 11.83 -7.52
CA GLU A 120 0.31 12.67 -8.66
C GLU A 120 -0.85 12.94 -9.63
N GLY A 121 -1.76 11.97 -9.75
CA GLY A 121 -2.97 12.06 -10.58
C GLY A 121 -4.15 11.44 -9.86
N ILE A 122 -5.29 12.11 -9.90
CA ILE A 122 -6.49 11.74 -9.17
C ILE A 122 -7.64 11.56 -10.16
N CYS A 123 -8.43 10.50 -9.96
CA CYS A 123 -9.67 10.25 -10.67
C CYS A 123 -10.81 10.17 -9.65
N VAL A 124 -11.71 11.13 -9.69
CA VAL A 124 -12.83 11.22 -8.74
C VAL A 124 -14.03 10.50 -9.29
N LEU A 125 -14.57 9.57 -8.49
CA LEU A 125 -15.76 8.79 -8.79
C LEU A 125 -16.92 9.24 -7.90
N ASN A 126 -18.10 9.40 -8.49
CA ASN A 126 -19.34 9.62 -7.75
C ASN A 126 -20.43 8.72 -8.34
N PHE A 127 -21.05 7.86 -7.51
CA PHE A 127 -22.02 6.84 -7.93
C PHE A 127 -21.57 6.04 -9.17
N GLY A 128 -20.32 5.60 -9.20
CA GLY A 128 -19.75 4.79 -10.29
C GLY A 128 -19.42 5.57 -11.58
N LYS A 129 -19.60 6.90 -11.59
CA LYS A 129 -19.25 7.76 -12.72
C LYS A 129 -18.04 8.60 -12.40
N VAL A 130 -17.13 8.74 -13.36
CA VAL A 130 -16.01 9.68 -13.26
C VAL A 130 -16.54 11.10 -13.38
N ILE A 131 -16.34 11.93 -12.36
CA ILE A 131 -16.78 13.34 -12.35
C ILE A 131 -15.61 14.31 -12.55
N ALA A 132 -14.38 13.90 -12.22
CA ALA A 132 -13.18 14.72 -12.48
C ALA A 132 -11.93 13.83 -12.62
N LYS A 133 -10.91 14.35 -13.33
CA LYS A 133 -9.56 13.80 -13.37
C LYS A 133 -8.58 14.97 -13.43
N GLY A 134 -7.46 14.86 -12.72
CA GLY A 134 -6.43 15.88 -12.71
C GLY A 134 -5.44 15.73 -11.56
N THR A 135 -4.63 16.76 -11.38
CA THR A 135 -3.75 16.92 -10.23
C THR A 135 -4.53 17.28 -8.97
N ALA A 136 -3.89 17.24 -7.80
CA ALA A 136 -4.51 17.65 -6.54
C ALA A 136 -5.07 19.08 -6.61
N GLU A 137 -4.33 20.03 -7.21
CA GLU A 137 -4.76 21.41 -7.37
C GLU A 137 -6.01 21.55 -8.26
N GLU A 138 -6.04 20.84 -9.39
CA GLU A 138 -7.20 20.84 -10.32
C GLU A 138 -8.45 20.23 -9.63
N ILE A 139 -8.27 19.18 -8.85
CA ILE A 139 -9.36 18.50 -8.15
C ILE A 139 -9.91 19.34 -7.00
N GLN A 140 -9.06 20.00 -6.21
CA GLN A 140 -9.47 20.89 -5.12
C GLN A 140 -10.32 22.07 -5.60
N ASN A 141 -10.07 22.56 -6.81
CA ASN A 141 -10.75 23.70 -7.41
C ASN A 141 -11.92 23.31 -8.34
N ASN A 142 -12.26 22.01 -8.40
CA ASN A 142 -13.32 21.52 -9.28
C ASN A 142 -14.69 21.58 -8.61
N ASP A 143 -15.60 22.39 -9.15
CA ASP A 143 -16.93 22.62 -8.58
C ASP A 143 -17.74 21.32 -8.41
N ALA A 144 -17.64 20.36 -9.33
CA ALA A 144 -18.34 19.08 -9.24
C ALA A 144 -17.82 18.23 -8.08
N VAL A 145 -16.51 18.30 -7.78
CA VAL A 145 -15.90 17.59 -6.65
C VAL A 145 -16.28 18.28 -5.35
N ILE A 146 -16.24 19.62 -5.30
CA ILE A 146 -16.65 20.41 -4.13
C ILE A 146 -18.11 20.09 -3.78
N GLU A 147 -19.00 20.09 -4.76
CA GLU A 147 -20.43 19.78 -4.54
C GLU A 147 -20.64 18.34 -4.05
N ALA A 148 -19.88 17.37 -4.59
CA ALA A 148 -20.05 15.96 -4.27
C ALA A 148 -19.46 15.54 -2.92
N TYR A 149 -18.36 16.13 -2.49
CA TYR A 149 -17.57 15.68 -1.33
C TYR A 149 -17.45 16.69 -0.19
N LEU A 150 -17.49 18.00 -0.47
CA LEU A 150 -17.34 19.04 0.55
C LEU A 150 -18.66 19.71 0.92
N GLY A 151 -19.75 19.37 0.21
CA GLY A 151 -21.05 19.99 0.38
C GLY A 151 -21.11 21.40 -0.22
N LYS A 152 -22.32 21.88 -0.53
CA LYS A 152 -22.52 23.28 -0.89
C LYS A 152 -22.12 24.14 0.31
N GLN A 153 -21.07 24.94 0.17
CA GLN A 153 -20.99 26.12 0.99
C GLN A 153 -22.22 26.94 0.65
N ASP A 154 -23.21 27.01 1.56
CA ASP A 154 -24.27 27.97 1.48
C ASP A 154 -23.60 29.35 1.34
N LYS A 155 -23.56 29.86 0.11
CA LYS A 155 -23.30 31.26 -0.14
C LYS A 155 -24.52 31.95 0.46
N GLY A 156 -24.38 32.35 1.75
CA GLY A 156 -25.37 33.16 2.40
C GLY A 156 -25.73 34.33 1.48
N GLU A 157 -26.97 34.31 1.00
CA GLU A 157 -27.59 35.49 0.40
C GLU A 157 -27.65 36.56 1.49
N ASN A 158 -26.86 37.60 1.29
CA ASN A 158 -27.10 38.90 1.90
C ASN A 158 -27.88 39.78 0.94
#